data_0fdd3fc08c8881a48b6b7a0326a1b3e7
#
_entry.id   0fdd3fc08c8881a48b6b7a0326a1b3e7
#
_cell.length_a   1.000
_cell.length_b   1.000
_cell.length_c   1.000
_cell.angle_alpha   90.00
_cell.angle_beta   90.00
_cell.angle_gamma   90.00
#
_symmetry.space_group_name_H-M   'P 1'
#
loop_
_entity.id
_entity.type
_entity.pdbx_description
1 polymer ?
#
loop_
_entity_poly.entity_id
_entity_poly.type
_entity_poly.pdbx_seq_one_letter_code
_entity_poly.pdbx_strand_id
1 'polypeptide(L)'
;MEWLVARWPHLRHFVWNNLDPMMNGVSLGPDLVPKLRDLEVGLHRAMGYLASSGRTFRIARVPLCYMSDYPECSTETRRIVKKEGRSIYFLDEKGLQEQHGMHWSYGKSPRCKECALTDVCAGLYMAGKHYSTEELCPSAMPAAEVRRRIGEG
;
A
#
# COMPACT_ATOMS: atom_id res chain seq x y z
N MET A 1 14.30 9.46 3.99
CA MET A 1 13.43 9.94 5.08
C MET A 1 14.18 10.86 6.04
N GLU A 2 15.36 10.48 6.53
CA GLU A 2 16.16 11.27 7.49
C GLU A 2 16.33 12.73 7.06
N TRP A 3 16.74 12.97 5.82
CA TRP A 3 16.88 14.32 5.27
C TRP A 3 15.57 15.13 5.32
N LEU A 4 14.44 14.52 4.95
CA LEU A 4 13.12 15.17 4.98
C LEU A 4 12.75 15.59 6.40
N VAL A 5 12.93 14.67 7.35
CA VAL A 5 12.60 14.91 8.76
C VAL A 5 13.51 15.96 9.38
N ALA A 6 14.81 15.95 9.05
CA ALA A 6 15.74 16.95 9.52
C ALA A 6 15.44 18.36 8.95
N ARG A 7 15.05 18.42 7.66
CA ARG A 7 14.74 19.69 6.97
C ARG A 7 13.40 20.30 7.38
N TRP A 8 12.40 19.42 7.71
CA TRP A 8 11.05 19.84 8.11
C TRP A 8 10.60 19.07 9.38
N PRO A 9 11.11 19.46 10.56
CA PRO A 9 10.89 18.72 11.81
C PRO A 9 9.42 18.70 12.28
N HIS A 10 8.59 19.62 11.79
CA HIS A 10 7.16 19.69 12.10
C HIS A 10 6.29 18.77 11.24
N LEU A 11 6.82 18.12 10.21
CA LEU A 11 6.07 17.10 9.50
C LEU A 11 5.82 15.90 10.42
N ARG A 12 4.54 15.59 10.65
CA ARG A 12 4.10 14.54 11.58
C ARG A 12 3.58 13.29 10.87
N HIS A 13 3.10 13.44 9.64
CA HIS A 13 2.48 12.36 8.89
C HIS A 13 3.04 12.27 7.48
N PHE A 14 3.34 11.06 7.04
CA PHE A 14 3.89 10.77 5.71
C PHE A 14 3.00 9.78 4.98
N VAL A 15 2.80 10.00 3.69
CA VAL A 15 2.10 9.07 2.83
C VAL A 15 3.02 8.68 1.68
N TRP A 16 3.32 7.40 1.59
CA TRP A 16 3.98 6.83 0.44
C TRP A 16 2.93 6.25 -0.50
N ASN A 17 2.84 6.79 -1.69
CA ASN A 17 2.09 6.16 -2.77
C ASN A 17 3.08 5.48 -3.71
N ASN A 18 3.01 4.16 -3.84
CA ASN A 18 3.78 3.48 -4.86
C ASN A 18 3.33 3.94 -6.25
N LEU A 19 4.24 3.87 -7.21
CA LEU A 19 4.04 4.39 -8.56
C LEU A 19 2.74 3.85 -9.19
N ASP A 20 1.97 4.77 -9.75
CA ASP A 20 0.85 4.45 -10.64
C ASP A 20 1.36 4.50 -12.08
N PRO A 21 1.49 3.34 -12.76
CA PRO A 21 2.03 3.30 -14.11
C PRO A 21 1.12 3.98 -15.15
N MET A 22 -0.13 4.28 -14.77
CA MET A 22 -1.14 4.91 -15.63
C MET A 22 -1.45 6.35 -15.20
N MET A 23 -0.57 6.97 -14.42
CA MET A 23 -0.79 8.32 -13.94
C MET A 23 -0.97 9.30 -15.11
N ASN A 24 -2.02 10.13 -14.99
CA ASN A 24 -2.43 11.09 -16.03
C ASN A 24 -2.79 10.47 -17.40
N GLY A 25 -3.23 9.20 -17.41
CA GLY A 25 -3.63 8.52 -18.65
C GLY A 25 -2.48 8.12 -19.58
N VAL A 26 -1.25 8.35 -19.17
CA VAL A 26 -0.05 7.94 -19.94
C VAL A 26 0.51 6.67 -19.32
N SER A 27 0.60 5.61 -20.11
CA SER A 27 1.27 4.38 -19.70
C SER A 27 2.77 4.58 -19.65
N LEU A 28 3.37 4.30 -18.48
CA LEU A 28 4.82 4.28 -18.35
C LEU A 28 5.39 3.04 -19.05
N GLY A 29 6.55 3.18 -19.67
CA GLY A 29 7.29 2.04 -20.20
C GLY A 29 7.68 1.05 -19.08
N PRO A 30 7.80 -0.25 -19.39
CA PRO A 30 8.08 -1.28 -18.41
C PRO A 30 9.39 -1.03 -17.63
N ASP A 31 10.37 -0.42 -18.26
CA ASP A 31 11.69 -0.12 -17.67
C ASP A 31 11.62 1.01 -16.60
N LEU A 32 10.54 1.79 -16.59
CA LEU A 32 10.33 2.87 -15.63
C LEU A 32 9.54 2.41 -14.40
N VAL A 33 8.96 1.22 -14.44
CA VAL A 33 8.20 0.67 -13.30
C VAL A 33 9.15 -0.16 -12.44
N PRO A 34 9.48 0.30 -11.22
CA PRO A 34 10.41 -0.42 -10.36
C PRO A 34 9.82 -1.74 -9.90
N LYS A 35 10.65 -2.77 -9.80
CA LYS A 35 10.23 -4.02 -9.16
C LYS A 35 10.03 -3.79 -7.66
N LEU A 36 9.03 -4.46 -7.08
CA LEU A 36 8.76 -4.31 -5.64
C LEU A 36 9.96 -4.71 -4.77
N ARG A 37 10.68 -5.76 -5.16
CA ARG A 37 11.90 -6.22 -4.47
C ARG A 37 13.00 -5.16 -4.43
N ASP A 38 13.06 -4.27 -5.43
CA ASP A 38 14.08 -3.21 -5.48
C ASP A 38 13.75 -2.07 -4.51
N LEU A 39 12.47 -1.93 -4.14
CA LEU A 39 11.98 -0.96 -3.15
C LEU A 39 12.04 -1.49 -1.72
N GLU A 40 12.06 -2.80 -1.51
CA GLU A 40 11.82 -3.46 -0.22
C GLU A 40 12.74 -2.93 0.89
N VAL A 41 14.04 -2.97 0.68
CA VAL A 41 15.02 -2.52 1.67
C VAL A 41 14.84 -1.04 2.01
N GLY A 42 14.65 -0.20 1.00
CA GLY A 42 14.43 1.23 1.19
C GLY A 42 13.12 1.53 1.93
N LEU A 43 12.07 0.78 1.62
CA LEU A 43 10.76 0.91 2.26
C LEU A 43 10.83 0.54 3.74
N HIS A 44 11.42 -0.63 4.08
CA HIS A 44 11.58 -1.06 5.48
C HIS A 44 12.42 -0.08 6.30
N ARG A 45 13.53 0.42 5.75
CA ARG A 45 14.34 1.46 6.41
C ARG A 45 13.55 2.75 6.65
N ALA A 46 12.75 3.17 5.66
CA ALA A 46 11.94 4.38 5.79
C ALA A 46 10.84 4.23 6.85
N MET A 47 10.12 3.10 6.85
CA MET A 47 9.10 2.79 7.85
C MET A 47 9.67 2.74 9.26
N GLY A 48 10.78 2.00 9.45
CA GLY A 48 11.46 1.88 10.75
C GLY A 48 11.94 3.24 11.28
N TYR A 49 12.51 4.08 10.42
CA TYR A 49 12.93 5.43 10.81
C TYR A 49 11.75 6.32 11.23
N LEU A 50 10.65 6.31 10.47
CA LEU A 50 9.47 7.10 10.80
C LEU A 50 8.84 6.64 12.11
N ALA A 51 8.70 5.33 12.32
CA ALA A 51 8.19 4.75 13.56
C ALA A 51 9.05 5.13 14.76
N SER A 52 10.36 4.94 14.69
CA SER A 52 11.29 5.26 15.78
C SER A 52 11.37 6.76 16.09
N SER A 53 11.10 7.61 15.11
CA SER A 53 11.06 9.07 15.27
C SER A 53 9.68 9.61 15.71
N GLY A 54 8.75 8.73 16.08
CA GLY A 54 7.41 9.10 16.57
C GLY A 54 6.50 9.73 15.52
N ARG A 55 6.73 9.40 14.24
CA ARG A 55 5.94 9.90 13.12
C ARG A 55 4.98 8.85 12.61
N THR A 56 3.80 9.27 12.22
CA THR A 56 2.82 8.40 11.59
C THR A 56 3.01 8.35 10.09
N PHE A 57 2.63 7.22 9.47
CA PHE A 57 2.70 7.08 8.03
C PHE A 57 1.63 6.13 7.48
N ARG A 58 1.41 6.24 6.17
CA ARG A 58 0.59 5.32 5.37
C ARG A 58 1.34 4.94 4.12
N ILE A 59 1.15 3.68 3.72
CA ILE A 59 1.70 3.15 2.48
C ILE A 59 0.52 2.70 1.62
N ALA A 60 0.48 3.15 0.39
CA ALA A 60 -0.54 2.78 -0.58
C ALA A 60 0.07 2.05 -1.78
N ARG A 61 -0.68 1.12 -2.36
CA ARG A 61 -0.32 0.33 -3.55
C ARG A 61 0.88 -0.61 -3.37
N VAL A 62 1.16 -0.99 -2.13
CA VAL A 62 2.18 -1.99 -1.80
C VAL A 62 1.49 -3.19 -1.14
N PRO A 63 1.72 -4.42 -1.62
CA PRO A 63 1.12 -5.61 -1.02
C PRO A 63 1.72 -5.91 0.36
N LEU A 64 0.93 -6.51 1.26
CA LEU A 64 1.32 -6.73 2.65
C LEU A 64 2.57 -7.59 2.85
N CYS A 65 2.91 -8.46 1.89
CA CYS A 65 4.13 -9.25 1.96
C CYS A 65 5.42 -8.40 1.94
N TYR A 66 5.33 -7.14 1.49
CA TYR A 66 6.41 -6.15 1.55
C TYR A 66 6.28 -5.18 2.74
N MET A 67 5.33 -5.42 3.64
CA MET A 67 5.03 -4.54 4.77
C MET A 67 4.89 -5.32 6.08
N SER A 68 5.60 -6.43 6.23
CA SER A 68 5.46 -7.36 7.37
C SER A 68 5.66 -6.69 8.73
N ASP A 69 6.50 -5.67 8.83
CA ASP A 69 6.78 -4.99 10.09
C ASP A 69 5.66 -4.02 10.51
N TYR A 70 4.98 -3.40 9.51
CA TYR A 70 3.97 -2.36 9.71
C TYR A 70 2.71 -2.59 8.85
N PRO A 71 2.07 -3.77 8.89
CA PRO A 71 0.93 -4.09 8.02
C PRO A 71 -0.29 -3.19 8.28
N GLU A 72 -0.42 -2.67 9.51
CA GLU A 72 -1.46 -1.73 9.92
C GLU A 72 -1.33 -0.37 9.24
N CYS A 73 -0.17 -0.06 8.67
CA CYS A 73 0.07 1.17 7.93
C CYS A 73 -0.33 1.10 6.46
N SER A 74 -0.74 -0.08 5.95
CA SER A 74 -1.28 -0.22 4.60
C SER A 74 -2.63 0.48 4.47
N THR A 75 -2.73 1.38 3.50
CA THR A 75 -3.96 2.11 3.19
C THR A 75 -5.09 1.16 2.77
N GLU A 76 -4.78 0.21 1.88
CA GLU A 76 -5.75 -0.76 1.36
C GLU A 76 -6.24 -1.70 2.44
N THR A 77 -5.33 -2.23 3.24
CA THR A 77 -5.67 -3.17 4.33
C THR A 77 -6.55 -2.51 5.38
N ARG A 78 -6.27 -1.27 5.77
CA ARG A 78 -7.15 -0.53 6.68
C ARG A 78 -8.56 -0.39 6.12
N ARG A 79 -8.70 -0.05 4.84
CA ARG A 79 -10.00 0.07 4.18
C ARG A 79 -10.77 -1.26 4.15
N ILE A 80 -10.07 -2.38 3.88
CA ILE A 80 -10.66 -3.72 3.91
C ILE A 80 -11.14 -4.06 5.32
N VAL A 81 -10.29 -3.87 6.33
CA VAL A 81 -10.58 -4.24 7.71
C VAL A 81 -11.67 -3.37 8.33
N LYS A 82 -11.61 -2.06 8.11
CA LYS A 82 -12.59 -1.09 8.63
C LYS A 82 -13.85 -0.96 7.78
N LYS A 83 -13.89 -1.61 6.59
CA LYS A 83 -14.97 -1.50 5.59
C LYS A 83 -15.26 -0.05 5.21
N GLU A 84 -14.20 0.77 5.13
CA GLU A 84 -14.32 2.20 4.84
C GLU A 84 -14.71 2.43 3.38
N GLY A 85 -15.79 3.16 3.16
CA GLY A 85 -16.11 3.78 1.89
C GLY A 85 -15.24 5.02 1.65
N ARG A 86 -15.18 5.46 0.40
CA ARG A 86 -14.50 6.70 0.03
C ARG A 86 -15.39 7.51 -0.91
N SER A 87 -15.66 8.74 -0.55
CA SER A 87 -16.30 9.71 -1.44
C SER A 87 -15.22 10.58 -2.08
N ILE A 88 -15.20 10.64 -3.40
CA ILE A 88 -14.29 11.47 -4.18
C ILE A 88 -15.12 12.46 -4.98
N TYR A 89 -14.86 13.75 -4.79
CA TYR A 89 -15.42 14.78 -5.64
C TYR A 89 -14.41 15.14 -6.72
N PHE A 90 -14.77 14.88 -7.96
CA PHE A 90 -13.99 15.30 -9.11
C PHE A 90 -14.42 16.72 -9.51
N LEU A 91 -13.46 17.60 -9.76
CA LEU A 91 -13.72 18.96 -10.21
C LEU A 91 -14.07 19.05 -11.72
N ASP A 92 -14.23 17.92 -12.35
CA ASP A 92 -14.64 17.74 -13.73
C ASP A 92 -16.14 17.35 -13.81
N GLU A 93 -16.60 16.96 -14.99
CA GLU A 93 -17.98 16.56 -15.24
C GLU A 93 -18.45 15.32 -14.46
N LYS A 94 -17.52 14.56 -13.85
CA LYS A 94 -17.86 13.35 -13.10
C LYS A 94 -18.49 13.64 -11.74
N GLY A 95 -18.27 14.84 -11.20
CA GLY A 95 -18.83 15.27 -9.92
C GLY A 95 -18.48 14.35 -8.75
N LEU A 96 -19.41 14.18 -7.81
CA LEU A 96 -19.26 13.32 -6.66
C LEU A 96 -19.40 11.85 -7.05
N GLN A 97 -18.40 11.06 -6.76
CA GLN A 97 -18.46 9.60 -6.90
C GLN A 97 -18.20 8.93 -5.54
N GLU A 98 -19.13 8.10 -5.15
CA GLU A 98 -18.97 7.23 -3.99
C GLU A 98 -18.31 5.92 -4.41
N GLN A 99 -17.17 5.63 -3.80
CA GLN A 99 -16.45 4.39 -4.03
C GLN A 99 -16.61 3.48 -2.81
N HIS A 100 -17.44 2.47 -2.96
CA HIS A 100 -17.57 1.39 -1.99
C HIS A 100 -16.64 0.25 -2.36
N GLY A 101 -15.69 -0.06 -1.46
CA GLY A 101 -14.72 -1.12 -1.67
C GLY A 101 -13.46 -0.69 -2.46
N MET A 102 -12.76 -1.69 -2.99
CA MET A 102 -11.51 -1.52 -3.74
C MET A 102 -11.80 -1.46 -5.24
N HIS A 103 -11.94 -0.26 -5.78
CA HIS A 103 -12.23 -0.04 -7.22
C HIS A 103 -11.00 -0.11 -8.14
N TRP A 104 -9.83 -0.36 -7.58
CA TRP A 104 -8.59 -0.42 -8.35
C TRP A 104 -8.32 -1.84 -8.83
N SER A 105 -7.63 -1.98 -9.95
CA SER A 105 -7.19 -3.28 -10.47
C SER A 105 -6.13 -3.89 -9.57
N TYR A 106 -6.54 -4.60 -8.55
CA TYR A 106 -5.67 -5.42 -7.71
C TYR A 106 -5.78 -6.89 -8.11
N GLY A 107 -4.67 -7.58 -8.10
CA GLY A 107 -4.61 -9.01 -8.39
C GLY A 107 -3.76 -9.77 -7.40
N LYS A 108 -4.00 -11.06 -7.31
CA LYS A 108 -3.27 -12.01 -6.46
C LYS A 108 -2.66 -13.09 -7.33
N SER A 109 -1.52 -13.62 -6.91
CA SER A 109 -0.94 -14.81 -7.52
C SER A 109 -1.61 -16.07 -6.98
N PRO A 110 -1.44 -17.23 -7.65
CA PRO A 110 -1.88 -18.52 -7.09
C PRO A 110 -1.30 -18.80 -5.70
N ARG A 111 -0.07 -18.33 -5.42
CA ARG A 111 0.60 -18.47 -4.10
C ARG A 111 -0.15 -17.74 -2.98
N CYS A 112 -0.92 -16.71 -3.28
CA CYS A 112 -1.69 -15.99 -2.28
C CYS A 112 -2.82 -16.82 -1.67
N LYS A 113 -3.18 -17.97 -2.26
CA LYS A 113 -4.15 -18.91 -1.68
C LYS A 113 -3.64 -19.53 -0.37
N GLU A 114 -2.32 -19.67 -0.24
CA GLU A 114 -1.66 -20.22 0.97
C GLU A 114 -1.24 -19.13 1.94
N CYS A 115 -1.50 -17.86 1.61
CA CYS A 115 -1.09 -16.70 2.41
C CYS A 115 -2.09 -16.46 3.55
N ALA A 116 -1.60 -16.40 4.78
CA ALA A 116 -2.43 -16.14 5.96
C ALA A 116 -3.05 -14.70 5.94
N LEU A 117 -2.53 -13.79 5.12
CA LEU A 117 -3.04 -12.43 4.98
C LEU A 117 -4.03 -12.27 3.81
N THR A 118 -4.43 -13.33 3.12
CA THR A 118 -5.21 -13.23 1.89
C THR A 118 -6.51 -12.42 2.06
N ASP A 119 -7.17 -12.53 3.23
CA ASP A 119 -8.45 -11.88 3.49
C ASP A 119 -8.35 -10.38 3.83
N VAL A 120 -7.16 -9.92 4.18
CA VAL A 120 -6.92 -8.52 4.58
C VAL A 120 -5.98 -7.78 3.62
N CYS A 121 -5.39 -8.49 2.66
CA CYS A 121 -4.49 -7.94 1.66
C CYS A 121 -5.23 -7.68 0.34
N ALA A 122 -5.09 -6.49 -0.21
CA ALA A 122 -5.65 -6.18 -1.53
C ALA A 122 -4.94 -6.95 -2.67
N GLY A 123 -3.69 -7.33 -2.46
CA GLY A 123 -2.84 -7.89 -3.50
C GLY A 123 -1.98 -6.82 -4.16
N LEU A 124 -1.61 -7.04 -5.41
CA LEU A 124 -0.73 -6.21 -6.20
C LEU A 124 -1.52 -5.26 -7.10
N TYR A 125 -1.25 -3.98 -7.00
CA TYR A 125 -1.85 -2.95 -7.86
C TYR A 125 -1.41 -3.15 -9.32
N MET A 126 -2.36 -3.02 -10.26
CA MET A 126 -2.11 -3.23 -11.71
C MET A 126 -1.42 -4.56 -12.04
N ALA A 127 -1.75 -5.62 -11.29
CA ALA A 127 -1.19 -6.95 -11.45
C ALA A 127 -1.33 -7.47 -12.89
N GLY A 128 -0.26 -8.02 -13.43
CA GLY A 128 -0.22 -8.57 -14.77
C GLY A 128 -0.10 -7.55 -15.92
N LYS A 129 -0.23 -6.24 -15.62
CA LYS A 129 0.00 -5.19 -16.63
C LYS A 129 1.38 -4.56 -16.49
N HIS A 130 1.72 -4.13 -15.30
CA HIS A 130 2.96 -3.41 -15.03
C HIS A 130 3.80 -4.07 -13.94
N TYR A 131 3.14 -4.73 -12.97
CA TYR A 131 3.79 -5.45 -11.90
C TYR A 131 3.58 -6.96 -12.06
N SER A 132 4.63 -7.73 -11.82
CA SER A 132 4.57 -9.20 -11.88
C SER A 132 3.99 -9.78 -10.59
N THR A 133 2.99 -10.66 -10.73
CA THR A 133 2.46 -11.41 -9.60
C THR A 133 3.46 -12.43 -9.01
N GLU A 134 4.55 -12.72 -9.72
CA GLU A 134 5.63 -13.59 -9.24
C GLU A 134 6.43 -12.97 -8.10
N GLU A 135 6.37 -11.64 -7.96
CA GLU A 135 6.97 -10.93 -6.84
C GLU A 135 6.21 -11.11 -5.53
N LEU A 136 4.98 -11.66 -5.56
CA LEU A 136 4.18 -11.87 -4.36
C LEU A 136 4.66 -13.10 -3.57
N CYS A 137 4.91 -12.91 -2.28
CA CYS A 137 5.36 -13.95 -1.36
C CYS A 137 4.29 -14.20 -0.28
N PRO A 138 3.88 -15.46 -0.04
CA PRO A 138 2.99 -15.77 1.06
C PRO A 138 3.58 -15.37 2.41
N SER A 139 2.74 -14.84 3.29
CA SER A 139 3.11 -14.50 4.67
C SER A 139 2.42 -15.48 5.64
N ALA A 140 3.15 -15.89 6.68
CA ALA A 140 2.62 -16.70 7.77
C ALA A 140 1.98 -15.85 8.90
N MET A 141 2.08 -14.52 8.83
CA MET A 141 1.49 -13.63 9.83
C MET A 141 -0.03 -13.81 9.86
N PRO A 142 -0.65 -14.05 11.02
CA PRO A 142 -2.10 -14.21 11.11
C PRO A 142 -2.83 -12.90 10.75
N ALA A 143 -3.89 -12.98 9.94
CA ALA A 143 -4.75 -11.84 9.63
C ALA A 143 -5.37 -11.20 10.89
N ALA A 144 -5.60 -12.00 11.94
CA ALA A 144 -6.11 -11.54 13.23
C ALA A 144 -5.17 -10.51 13.88
N GLU A 145 -3.86 -10.71 13.78
CA GLU A 145 -2.86 -9.77 14.30
C GLU A 145 -2.92 -8.41 13.57
N VAL A 146 -3.06 -8.44 12.25
CA VAL A 146 -3.22 -7.22 11.44
C VAL A 146 -4.50 -6.47 11.83
N ARG A 147 -5.61 -7.21 12.00
CA ARG A 147 -6.89 -6.62 12.44
C ARG A 147 -6.77 -5.98 13.83
N ARG A 148 -6.10 -6.65 14.76
CA ARG A 148 -5.83 -6.14 16.10
C ARG A 148 -5.06 -4.82 16.03
N ARG A 149 -3.93 -4.78 15.34
CA ARG A 149 -3.11 -3.55 15.19
C ARG A 149 -3.88 -2.40 14.54
N ILE A 150 -4.75 -2.67 13.58
CA ILE A 150 -5.60 -1.65 12.95
C ILE A 150 -6.68 -1.14 13.91
N GLY A 151 -7.20 -2.01 14.79
CA GLY A 151 -8.20 -1.63 15.79
C GLY A 151 -7.65 -0.79 16.94
N GLU A 152 -6.36 -0.93 17.25
CA GLU A 152 -5.66 -0.20 18.31
C GLU A 152 -5.11 1.18 17.86
N GLY A 153 -5.06 1.49 16.58
CA GLY A 153 -4.59 2.74 15.96
C GLY A 153 -5.66 3.36 15.09
#